data_4fd9fc475d5bdeca01cb33c199b4b44f
#
_entry.id   4fd9fc475d5bdeca01cb33c199b4b44f
#
_cell.length_a   1.000
_cell.length_b   1.000
_cell.length_c   1.000
_cell.angle_alpha   90.00
_cell.angle_beta   90.00
_cell.angle_gamma   90.00
#
_symmetry.space_group_name_H-M   'P 1'
#
loop_
_entity.id
_entity.type
_entity.pdbx_description
1 polymer ?
#
loop_
_entity_poly.entity_id
_entity_poly.type
_entity_poly.pdbx_seq_one_letter_code
_entity_poly.pdbx_strand_id
1 'polypeptide(L)'
;PISEIAIDIKKNKWINSLKIKSNYKDTLNVTLEEELPLGIYDNSNNKILFSKNLVILEILENDEKYSNLINFYGNNSINNSKKLLLNFGEDFIRNINSAILIENRRWNLVLDNLIILMLPEENIKKAVINYNKIYTNLSNQELKDIEIIDLRIKDKAIIKYRGENND
;
A
#
# COMPACT_ATOMS: atom_id res chain seq x y z
N PRO A 1 17.11 26.04 25.12
CA PRO A 1 17.92 26.16 23.89
C PRO A 1 17.14 25.60 22.70
N ILE A 2 17.36 26.16 21.50
CA ILE A 2 16.68 25.74 20.25
C ILE A 2 16.89 24.25 19.98
N SER A 3 18.04 23.71 20.36
CA SER A 3 18.38 22.28 20.22
C SER A 3 17.44 21.36 21.01
N GLU A 4 17.06 21.74 22.23
CA GLU A 4 16.13 20.95 23.05
C GLU A 4 14.72 20.95 22.45
N ILE A 5 14.25 22.11 21.98
CA ILE A 5 12.97 22.24 21.29
C ILE A 5 12.96 21.35 20.04
N ALA A 6 14.04 21.35 19.26
CA ALA A 6 14.16 20.52 18.06
C ALA A 6 14.10 19.02 18.38
N ILE A 7 14.75 18.59 19.47
CA ILE A 7 14.73 17.19 19.94
C ILE A 7 13.31 16.79 20.35
N ASP A 8 12.61 17.65 21.11
CA ASP A 8 11.25 17.33 21.58
C ASP A 8 10.25 17.24 20.43
N ILE A 9 10.33 18.17 19.47
CA ILE A 9 9.47 18.13 18.28
C ILE A 9 9.72 16.87 17.47
N LYS A 10 10.97 16.45 17.27
CA LYS A 10 11.34 15.23 16.52
C LYS A 10 10.93 13.92 17.19
N LYS A 11 10.53 13.91 18.45
CA LYS A 11 9.94 12.73 19.09
C LYS A 11 8.56 12.36 18.51
N ASN A 12 7.89 13.34 17.90
CA ASN A 12 6.64 13.06 17.20
C ASN A 12 6.91 12.34 15.88
N LYS A 13 6.43 11.11 15.76
CA LYS A 13 6.62 10.23 14.60
C LYS A 13 5.98 10.77 13.31
N TRP A 14 5.06 11.73 13.43
CA TRP A 14 4.44 12.38 12.27
C TRP A 14 5.32 13.45 11.62
N ILE A 15 6.48 13.76 12.21
CA ILE A 15 7.38 14.78 11.66
C ILE A 15 8.52 14.11 10.89
N ASN A 16 8.47 14.28 9.56
CA ASN A 16 9.49 13.81 8.64
C ASN A 16 10.74 14.71 8.71
N SER A 17 10.56 16.02 8.58
CA SER A 17 11.67 16.98 8.66
C SER A 17 11.31 18.21 9.48
N LEU A 18 12.34 18.82 10.09
CA LEU A 18 12.21 20.01 10.91
C LEU A 18 13.37 20.98 10.63
N LYS A 19 13.02 22.23 10.33
CA LYS A 19 13.98 23.32 10.18
C LYS A 19 13.60 24.47 11.10
N ILE A 20 14.52 24.88 11.97
CA ILE A 20 14.35 25.99 12.90
C ILE A 20 15.34 27.08 12.55
N LYS A 21 14.86 28.31 12.38
CA LYS A 21 15.67 29.51 12.17
C LYS A 21 15.32 30.55 13.22
N SER A 22 16.32 31.16 13.86
CA SER A 22 16.15 32.26 14.80
C SER A 22 16.82 33.50 14.25
N ASN A 23 16.20 34.66 14.49
CA ASN A 23 16.85 35.96 14.29
C ASN A 23 17.70 36.41 15.50
N TYR A 24 17.75 35.54 16.55
CA TYR A 24 18.46 35.81 17.84
C TYR A 24 17.93 37.01 18.64
N LYS A 25 16.77 37.56 18.27
CA LYS A 25 16.12 38.68 19.00
C LYS A 25 14.80 38.20 19.61
N ASP A 26 13.79 38.06 18.78
CA ASP A 26 12.39 37.86 19.20
C ASP A 26 11.61 36.84 18.33
N THR A 27 12.22 36.40 17.24
CA THR A 27 11.51 35.58 16.25
C THR A 27 12.13 34.22 16.07
N LEU A 28 11.30 33.17 16.14
CA LEU A 28 11.65 31.80 15.82
C LEU A 28 10.76 31.31 14.67
N ASN A 29 11.37 31.01 13.53
CA ASN A 29 10.68 30.41 12.39
C ASN A 29 10.87 28.89 12.42
N VAL A 30 9.77 28.17 12.54
CA VAL A 30 9.74 26.71 12.52
C VAL A 30 9.08 26.24 11.24
N THR A 31 9.78 25.47 10.44
CA THR A 31 9.25 24.81 9.25
C THR A 31 9.32 23.31 9.47
N LEU A 32 8.23 22.63 9.30
CA LEU A 32 8.16 21.18 9.42
C LEU A 32 7.49 20.56 8.19
N GLU A 33 7.88 19.33 7.89
CA GLU A 33 7.22 18.48 6.90
C GLU A 33 6.67 17.26 7.64
N GLU A 34 5.44 16.89 7.32
CA GLU A 34 4.78 15.75 7.94
C GLU A 34 5.05 14.46 7.18
N GLU A 35 5.04 13.35 7.90
CA GLU A 35 4.99 12.01 7.29
C GLU A 35 3.65 11.82 6.58
N LEU A 36 3.69 11.27 5.37
CA LEU A 36 2.50 10.98 4.58
C LEU A 36 2.11 9.51 4.75
N PRO A 37 0.91 9.20 5.25
CA PRO A 37 0.43 7.83 5.34
C PRO A 37 0.49 7.11 3.98
N LEU A 38 0.95 5.85 3.99
CA LEU A 38 1.00 4.98 2.83
C LEU A 38 -0.05 3.88 2.89
N GLY A 39 -0.22 3.26 4.04
CA GLY A 39 -1.11 2.13 4.21
C GLY A 39 -1.30 1.72 5.66
N ILE A 40 -2.15 0.74 5.86
CA ILE A 40 -2.44 0.12 7.15
C ILE A 40 -1.90 -1.30 7.12
N TYR A 41 -1.03 -1.64 8.06
CA TYR A 41 -0.62 -3.03 8.29
C TYR A 41 -1.55 -3.69 9.30
N ASP A 42 -2.21 -4.76 8.88
CA ASP A 42 -3.08 -5.55 9.75
C ASP A 42 -2.45 -6.91 10.03
N ASN A 43 -2.15 -7.17 11.29
CA ASN A 43 -1.59 -8.44 11.76
C ASN A 43 -2.60 -9.28 12.56
N SER A 44 -3.90 -9.02 12.37
CA SER A 44 -5.04 -9.62 13.08
C SER A 44 -5.20 -9.22 14.55
N ASN A 45 -4.18 -8.68 15.18
CA ASN A 45 -4.23 -8.18 16.56
C ASN A 45 -4.32 -6.65 16.59
N ASN A 46 -3.60 -6.00 15.71
CA ASN A 46 -3.50 -4.55 15.65
C ASN A 46 -3.51 -4.08 14.19
N LYS A 47 -4.12 -2.92 13.96
CA LYS A 47 -3.99 -2.16 12.74
C LYS A 47 -2.98 -1.04 12.96
N ILE A 48 -1.94 -1.00 12.15
CA ILE A 48 -0.81 -0.10 12.30
C ILE A 48 -0.73 0.80 11.08
N LEU A 49 -0.90 2.11 11.29
CA LEU A 49 -0.69 3.11 10.25
C LEU A 49 0.80 3.31 10.03
N PHE A 50 1.24 3.28 8.78
CA PHE A 50 2.63 3.55 8.42
C PHE A 50 2.74 4.51 7.24
N SER A 51 3.86 5.22 7.18
CA SER A 51 4.11 6.28 6.21
C SER A 51 4.79 5.79 4.92
N LYS A 52 4.88 6.70 3.93
CA LYS A 52 5.67 6.51 2.70
C LYS A 52 7.17 6.27 2.97
N ASN A 53 7.67 6.72 4.12
CA ASN A 53 9.04 6.46 4.57
C ASN A 53 9.16 5.20 5.43
N LEU A 54 8.09 4.39 5.50
CA LEU A 54 7.98 3.14 6.26
C LEU A 54 8.10 3.34 7.78
N VAL A 55 7.83 4.56 8.26
CA VAL A 55 7.76 4.88 9.69
C VAL A 55 6.40 4.44 10.23
N ILE A 56 6.41 3.75 11.35
CA ILE A 56 5.19 3.41 12.09
C ILE A 56 4.69 4.68 12.78
N LEU A 57 3.53 5.18 12.36
CA LEU A 57 2.94 6.42 12.86
C LEU A 57 2.14 6.17 14.14
N GLU A 58 1.14 5.28 14.07
CA GLU A 58 0.26 4.98 15.20
C GLU A 58 -0.37 3.59 15.10
N ILE A 59 -0.87 3.09 16.22
CA ILE A 59 -1.74 1.91 16.28
C ILE A 59 -3.18 2.45 16.26
N LEU A 60 -3.99 1.99 15.31
CA LEU A 60 -5.33 2.48 15.09
C LEU A 60 -6.34 1.70 15.96
N GLU A 61 -7.14 2.42 16.73
CA GLU A 61 -8.34 1.86 17.38
C GLU A 61 -9.52 1.82 16.40
N ASN A 62 -9.59 2.79 15.50
CA ASN A 62 -10.56 2.89 14.41
C ASN A 62 -9.84 3.37 13.15
N ASP A 63 -10.08 2.71 12.02
CA ASP A 63 -9.44 2.99 10.73
C ASP A 63 -10.36 3.72 9.72
N GLU A 64 -11.58 4.11 10.10
CA GLU A 64 -12.52 4.80 9.20
C GLU A 64 -11.92 6.02 8.51
N LYS A 65 -11.13 6.81 9.23
CA LYS A 65 -10.42 7.98 8.70
C LYS A 65 -9.47 7.64 7.55
N TYR A 66 -8.97 6.41 7.53
CA TYR A 66 -7.96 5.92 6.60
C TYR A 66 -8.49 4.80 5.69
N SER A 67 -9.82 4.71 5.55
CA SER A 67 -10.51 3.66 4.75
C SER A 67 -10.12 3.64 3.27
N ASN A 68 -9.54 4.73 2.76
CA ASN A 68 -9.03 4.83 1.39
C ASN A 68 -7.56 4.37 1.24
N LEU A 69 -6.91 3.98 2.32
CA LEU A 69 -5.55 3.44 2.27
C LEU A 69 -5.58 1.93 2.05
N ILE A 70 -4.52 1.43 1.40
CA ILE A 70 -4.34 -0.01 1.17
C ILE A 70 -4.10 -0.72 2.49
N ASN A 71 -4.81 -1.84 2.71
CA ASN A 71 -4.54 -2.74 3.83
C ASN A 71 -3.45 -3.75 3.43
N PHE A 72 -2.37 -3.80 4.19
CA PHE A 72 -1.23 -4.70 3.97
C PHE A 72 -1.26 -5.84 4.98
N TYR A 73 -1.13 -7.06 4.48
CA TYR A 73 -1.11 -8.29 5.27
C TYR A 73 0.16 -9.10 5.01
N GLY A 74 0.54 -9.90 6.00
CA GLY A 74 1.70 -10.80 5.92
C GLY A 74 2.97 -10.20 6.50
N ASN A 75 3.84 -11.07 6.99
CA ASN A 75 5.11 -10.67 7.60
C ASN A 75 5.96 -9.88 6.60
N ASN A 76 6.64 -8.82 7.08
CA ASN A 76 7.46 -7.92 6.27
C ASN A 76 6.73 -7.14 5.16
N SER A 77 5.40 -7.14 5.13
CA SER A 77 4.64 -6.42 4.09
C SER A 77 4.91 -4.91 4.13
N ILE A 78 5.08 -4.29 5.30
CA ILE A 78 5.49 -2.87 5.42
C ILE A 78 6.78 -2.63 4.63
N ASN A 79 7.84 -3.40 4.91
CA ASN A 79 9.15 -3.19 4.30
C ASN A 79 9.15 -3.40 2.77
N ASN A 80 8.25 -4.25 2.26
CA ASN A 80 8.12 -4.55 0.84
C ASN A 80 7.06 -3.72 0.11
N SER A 81 6.21 -2.97 0.83
CA SER A 81 5.09 -2.20 0.27
C SER A 81 5.54 -1.18 -0.77
N LYS A 82 6.56 -0.40 -0.47
CA LYS A 82 7.10 0.63 -1.37
C LYS A 82 7.62 0.02 -2.68
N LYS A 83 8.35 -1.10 -2.60
CA LYS A 83 8.86 -1.82 -3.76
C LYS A 83 7.71 -2.36 -4.62
N LEU A 84 6.64 -2.87 -3.99
CA LEU A 84 5.44 -3.30 -4.69
C LEU A 84 4.81 -2.15 -5.47
N LEU A 85 4.50 -1.04 -4.79
CA LEU A 85 3.76 0.08 -5.36
C LEU A 85 4.50 0.80 -6.49
N LEU A 86 5.84 0.75 -6.53
CA LEU A 86 6.64 1.27 -7.64
C LEU A 86 6.37 0.59 -8.99
N ASN A 87 5.71 -0.56 -9.00
CA ASN A 87 5.35 -1.27 -10.23
C ASN A 87 4.06 -0.75 -10.88
N PHE A 88 3.31 0.13 -10.20
CA PHE A 88 1.97 0.54 -10.61
C PHE A 88 1.90 2.04 -10.85
N GLY A 89 0.99 2.46 -11.74
CA GLY A 89 0.56 3.85 -11.85
C GLY A 89 -0.46 4.21 -10.75
N GLU A 90 -0.63 5.52 -10.51
CA GLU A 90 -1.51 6.02 -9.44
C GLU A 90 -2.96 5.52 -9.58
N ASP A 91 -3.49 5.47 -10.82
CA ASP A 91 -4.87 5.01 -11.05
C ASP A 91 -5.05 3.53 -10.69
N PHE A 92 -4.03 2.70 -10.95
CA PHE A 92 -4.08 1.30 -10.52
C PHE A 92 -3.99 1.17 -9.00
N ILE A 93 -3.12 1.96 -8.36
CA ILE A 93 -2.95 1.97 -6.90
C ILE A 93 -4.26 2.31 -6.20
N ARG A 94 -5.03 3.26 -6.72
CA ARG A 94 -6.34 3.66 -6.15
C ARG A 94 -7.38 2.55 -6.15
N ASN A 95 -7.25 1.57 -7.03
CA ASN A 95 -8.15 0.42 -7.13
C ASN A 95 -7.69 -0.77 -6.27
N ILE A 96 -6.59 -0.65 -5.52
CA ILE A 96 -6.11 -1.70 -4.63
C ILE A 96 -6.72 -1.50 -3.24
N ASN A 97 -7.60 -2.40 -2.85
CA ASN A 97 -8.14 -2.45 -1.49
C ASN A 97 -7.13 -3.07 -0.51
N SER A 98 -6.55 -4.21 -0.88
CA SER A 98 -5.64 -4.93 0.00
C SER A 98 -4.48 -5.56 -0.76
N ALA A 99 -3.33 -5.68 -0.09
CA ALA A 99 -2.13 -6.34 -0.59
C ALA A 99 -1.62 -7.36 0.44
N ILE A 100 -1.55 -8.62 0.05
CA ILE A 100 -1.20 -9.75 0.92
C ILE A 100 0.14 -10.31 0.47
N LEU A 101 1.17 -10.20 1.32
CA LEU A 101 2.49 -10.78 1.06
C LEU A 101 2.50 -12.26 1.46
N ILE A 102 2.64 -13.13 0.48
CA ILE A 102 2.66 -14.58 0.65
C ILE A 102 4.10 -15.07 0.72
N GLU A 103 4.44 -15.79 1.80
CA GLU A 103 5.77 -16.40 2.02
C GLU A 103 6.95 -15.42 1.82
N ASN A 104 6.74 -14.12 2.16
CA ASN A 104 7.72 -13.04 2.00
C ASN A 104 8.26 -12.82 0.56
N ARG A 105 7.57 -13.31 -0.47
CA ARG A 105 8.08 -13.25 -1.84
C ARG A 105 7.08 -12.87 -2.92
N ARG A 106 5.80 -13.19 -2.77
CA ARG A 106 4.75 -12.95 -3.78
C ARG A 106 3.63 -12.13 -3.20
N TRP A 107 2.95 -11.38 -4.05
CA TRP A 107 1.83 -10.58 -3.64
C TRP A 107 0.52 -11.07 -4.28
N ASN A 108 -0.52 -11.12 -3.46
CA ASN A 108 -1.89 -11.16 -3.93
C ASN A 108 -2.52 -9.80 -3.66
N LEU A 109 -3.12 -9.19 -4.67
CA LEU A 109 -3.85 -7.93 -4.54
C LEU A 109 -5.34 -8.21 -4.58
N VAL A 110 -6.10 -7.61 -3.68
CA VAL A 110 -7.56 -7.56 -3.75
C VAL A 110 -7.92 -6.18 -4.28
N LEU A 111 -8.60 -6.14 -5.41
CA LEU A 111 -9.07 -4.90 -6.03
C LEU A 111 -10.45 -4.49 -5.49
N ASP A 112 -10.86 -3.26 -5.71
CA ASP A 112 -12.16 -2.71 -5.26
C ASP A 112 -13.37 -3.49 -5.80
N ASN A 113 -13.24 -4.08 -7.00
CA ASN A 113 -14.24 -4.96 -7.59
C ASN A 113 -14.17 -6.40 -7.06
N LEU A 114 -13.40 -6.67 -6.00
CA LEU A 114 -13.20 -7.95 -5.36
C LEU A 114 -12.50 -9.01 -6.21
N ILE A 115 -11.86 -8.63 -7.31
CA ILE A 115 -10.98 -9.53 -8.06
C ILE A 115 -9.65 -9.68 -7.31
N ILE A 116 -9.19 -10.92 -7.17
CA ILE A 116 -7.89 -11.24 -6.59
C ILE A 116 -6.88 -11.39 -7.72
N LEU A 117 -5.84 -10.55 -7.74
CA LEU A 117 -4.71 -10.70 -8.65
C LEU A 117 -3.58 -11.43 -7.94
N MET A 118 -3.20 -12.60 -8.43
CA MET A 118 -2.01 -13.32 -7.95
C MET A 118 -0.81 -12.90 -8.80
N LEU A 119 0.12 -12.15 -8.20
CA LEU A 119 1.28 -11.61 -8.89
C LEU A 119 2.47 -12.57 -8.86
N PRO A 120 3.30 -12.58 -9.92
CA PRO A 120 4.57 -13.29 -9.90
C PRO A 120 5.54 -12.64 -8.89
N GLU A 121 6.57 -13.38 -8.49
CA GLU A 121 7.64 -12.87 -7.63
C GLU A 121 8.47 -11.79 -8.35
N GLU A 122 8.72 -12.00 -9.64
CA GLU A 122 9.48 -11.09 -10.49
C GLU A 122 8.64 -10.55 -11.65
N ASN A 123 9.09 -9.45 -12.25
CA ASN A 123 8.44 -8.85 -13.43
C ASN A 123 6.98 -8.42 -13.20
N ILE A 124 6.65 -7.97 -12.00
CA ILE A 124 5.30 -7.52 -11.60
C ILE A 124 4.76 -6.48 -12.58
N LYS A 125 5.58 -5.51 -13.01
CA LYS A 125 5.16 -4.49 -13.98
C LYS A 125 4.65 -5.09 -15.29
N LYS A 126 5.31 -6.14 -15.80
CA LYS A 126 4.86 -6.84 -17.02
C LYS A 126 3.54 -7.57 -16.78
N ALA A 127 3.40 -8.22 -15.65
CA ALA A 127 2.16 -8.90 -15.27
C ALA A 127 0.97 -7.94 -15.22
N VAL A 128 1.15 -6.74 -14.66
CA VAL A 128 0.09 -5.71 -14.61
C VAL A 128 -0.25 -5.17 -15.99
N ILE A 129 0.71 -5.02 -16.90
CA ILE A 129 0.43 -4.66 -18.30
C ILE A 129 -0.43 -5.74 -18.95
N ASN A 130 -0.15 -7.02 -18.71
CA ASN A 130 -0.96 -8.12 -19.23
C ASN A 130 -2.37 -8.12 -18.62
N TYR A 131 -2.49 -7.89 -17.30
CA TYR A 131 -3.79 -7.72 -16.66
C TYR A 131 -4.62 -6.60 -17.31
N ASN A 132 -4.03 -5.42 -17.54
CA ASN A 132 -4.75 -4.30 -18.15
C ASN A 132 -5.25 -4.65 -19.56
N LYS A 133 -4.49 -5.40 -20.35
CA LYS A 133 -4.93 -5.88 -21.67
C LYS A 133 -6.12 -6.84 -21.56
N ILE A 134 -6.10 -7.74 -20.57
CA ILE A 134 -7.21 -8.67 -20.34
C ILE A 134 -8.43 -7.87 -19.89
N TYR A 135 -8.26 -7.01 -18.90
CA TYR A 135 -9.33 -6.20 -18.32
C TYR A 135 -10.08 -5.35 -19.35
N THR A 136 -9.35 -4.74 -20.28
CA THR A 136 -9.95 -3.90 -21.35
C THR A 136 -10.71 -4.69 -22.39
N ASN A 137 -10.48 -6.01 -22.51
CA ASN A 137 -11.16 -6.88 -23.48
C ASN A 137 -12.36 -7.63 -22.88
N LEU A 138 -12.57 -7.56 -21.57
CA LEU A 138 -13.67 -8.19 -20.86
C LEU A 138 -14.87 -7.23 -20.76
N SER A 139 -16.08 -7.79 -20.90
CA SER A 139 -17.31 -7.07 -20.64
C SER A 139 -17.51 -6.84 -19.13
N ASN A 140 -18.35 -5.84 -18.78
CA ASN A 140 -18.70 -5.58 -17.38
C ASN A 140 -19.34 -6.79 -16.68
N GLN A 141 -20.04 -7.66 -17.44
CA GLN A 141 -20.64 -8.87 -16.87
C GLN A 141 -19.56 -9.90 -16.55
N GLU A 142 -18.66 -10.17 -17.47
CA GLU A 142 -17.55 -11.10 -17.25
C GLU A 142 -16.69 -10.67 -16.06
N LEU A 143 -16.41 -9.35 -15.93
CA LEU A 143 -15.63 -8.82 -14.80
C LEU A 143 -16.30 -9.07 -13.44
N LYS A 144 -17.64 -9.06 -13.36
CA LYS A 144 -18.37 -9.37 -12.12
C LYS A 144 -18.28 -10.85 -11.73
N ASP A 145 -18.17 -11.72 -12.71
CA ASP A 145 -18.14 -13.16 -12.51
C ASP A 145 -16.72 -13.67 -12.19
N ILE A 146 -15.68 -12.84 -12.38
CA ILE A 146 -14.30 -13.20 -12.07
C ILE A 146 -14.05 -13.13 -10.57
N GLU A 147 -13.43 -14.17 -10.03
CA GLU A 147 -12.93 -14.26 -8.67
C GLU A 147 -11.43 -14.02 -8.59
N ILE A 148 -10.65 -14.73 -9.45
CA ILE A 148 -9.19 -14.70 -9.42
C ILE A 148 -8.65 -14.53 -10.84
N ILE A 149 -7.60 -13.71 -10.97
CA ILE A 149 -6.72 -13.68 -12.14
C ILE A 149 -5.30 -14.02 -11.68
N ASP A 150 -4.84 -15.20 -12.05
CA ASP A 150 -3.50 -15.68 -11.72
C ASP A 150 -2.51 -15.30 -12.84
N LEU A 151 -1.57 -14.43 -12.50
CA LEU A 151 -0.54 -13.90 -13.40
C LEU A 151 0.86 -14.48 -13.12
N ARG A 152 0.95 -15.51 -12.30
CA ARG A 152 2.23 -16.08 -11.86
C ARG A 152 2.95 -16.84 -12.97
N ILE A 153 2.23 -17.33 -13.96
CA ILE A 153 2.82 -18.03 -15.11
C ILE A 153 3.22 -17.01 -16.17
N LYS A 154 4.47 -17.08 -16.60
CA LYS A 154 5.00 -16.16 -17.61
C LYS A 154 4.14 -16.17 -18.87
N ASP A 155 3.78 -14.98 -19.33
CA ASP A 155 3.03 -14.73 -20.56
C ASP A 155 1.62 -15.41 -20.64
N LYS A 156 1.09 -15.87 -19.49
CA LYS A 156 -0.24 -16.47 -19.35
C LYS A 156 -1.00 -15.82 -18.19
N ALA A 157 -2.32 -15.84 -18.31
CA ALA A 157 -3.23 -15.56 -17.20
C ALA A 157 -4.22 -16.70 -17.09
N ILE A 158 -4.46 -17.17 -15.87
CA ILE A 158 -5.52 -18.15 -15.57
C ILE A 158 -6.61 -17.36 -14.87
N ILE A 159 -7.84 -17.47 -15.40
CA ILE A 159 -9.00 -16.80 -14.85
C ILE A 159 -9.87 -17.87 -14.17
N LYS A 160 -10.22 -17.62 -12.91
CA LYS A 160 -11.20 -18.41 -12.17
C LYS A 160 -12.44 -17.57 -11.98
N TYR A 161 -13.60 -18.16 -12.28
CA TYR A 161 -14.89 -17.53 -12.12
C TYR A 161 -15.52 -17.91 -10.76
N ARG A 162 -16.40 -17.05 -10.27
CA ARG A 162 -17.15 -17.26 -9.02
C ARG A 162 -18.08 -18.45 -9.19
N GLY A 163 -18.08 -19.35 -8.21
CA GLY A 163 -18.92 -20.55 -8.24
C GLY A 163 -18.36 -21.75 -9.02
N GLU A 164 -17.18 -21.64 -9.65
CA GLU A 164 -16.44 -22.79 -10.15
C GLU A 164 -15.85 -23.58 -8.98
N ASN A 165 -16.40 -24.77 -8.71
CA ASN A 165 -15.78 -25.71 -7.78
C ASN A 165 -14.50 -26.25 -8.41
N ASN A 166 -13.41 -26.28 -7.65
CA ASN A 166 -12.21 -27.06 -8.04
C ASN A 166 -12.57 -28.54 -7.85
N ASP A 167 -12.91 -29.22 -8.93
CA ASP A 167 -12.90 -30.69 -8.99
C ASP A 167 -11.46 -31.19 -9.01
#